data_8f192af426cbda6ee5b393bf76934d94
#
_entry.id   8f192af426cbda6ee5b393bf76934d94
#
_cell.length_a   1.000
_cell.length_b   1.000
_cell.length_c   1.000
_cell.angle_alpha   90.00
_cell.angle_beta   90.00
_cell.angle_gamma   90.00
#
_symmetry.space_group_name_H-M   'P 1'
#
loop_
_entity.id
_entity.type
_entity.pdbx_description
1 polymer ?
#
loop_
_entity_poly.entity_id
_entity_poly.type
_entity_poly.pdbx_seq_one_letter_code
_entity_poly.pdbx_strand_id
1 'polypeptide(L)'
;MYRQLTSQQRSQIFALLQRRTSRKEIALIAGCSQSTLCRELKRNSTPKGNYLWEKAHAKALERRKRTTSNKKLDSVLVWRIKRMIIDHQWSPEQVRGVLAKEGVSVSIQTVYNIINADESGELRRHRRHPDFRRRPKGKRKPTKATNIPNRTSIHDRPAEADGKRFGDFEMDLIVDAHGHAIIVLLERMTGFLMMEKLPYGKRAKPLSKTVVRMLYAYRKYLKTITTDNGSEFAAHLDITAGLRIKGLDDVTVYFADSYCSWQKGAVENINKLIRQYIPKKSNFNDFTDLYIKNVAKKLNLRPRKKLGFSNPKTEFFKQIANFALAS
;
A
#
# COMPACT_ATOMS: atom_id res chain seq x y z
N MET A 1 3.25 -1.76 31.13
CA MET A 1 2.29 -0.73 30.64
C MET A 1 2.00 0.25 31.78
N TYR A 2 2.16 1.56 31.56
CA TYR A 2 1.92 2.59 32.61
C TYR A 2 0.40 2.71 32.85
N ARG A 3 -0.03 2.44 34.10
CA ARG A 3 -1.42 2.64 34.51
C ARG A 3 -1.54 3.87 35.40
N GLN A 4 -2.50 4.74 35.15
CA GLN A 4 -2.81 5.88 36.00
C GLN A 4 -3.62 5.42 37.23
N LEU A 5 -3.44 6.12 38.36
CA LEU A 5 -4.21 5.84 39.56
C LEU A 5 -5.72 6.08 39.31
N THR A 6 -6.53 5.14 39.78
CA THR A 6 -7.99 5.22 39.74
C THR A 6 -8.54 6.14 40.84
N SER A 7 -9.81 6.48 40.76
CA SER A 7 -10.53 7.20 41.85
C SER A 7 -10.46 6.44 43.17
N GLN A 8 -10.68 5.12 43.12
CA GLN A 8 -10.63 4.24 44.29
C GLN A 8 -9.23 4.21 44.94
N GLN A 9 -8.17 4.10 44.13
CA GLN A 9 -6.79 4.15 44.65
C GLN A 9 -6.49 5.50 45.31
N ARG A 10 -6.98 6.61 44.77
CA ARG A 10 -6.81 7.93 45.39
C ARG A 10 -7.57 8.06 46.71
N SER A 11 -8.76 7.51 46.80
CA SER A 11 -9.54 7.44 48.06
C SER A 11 -8.81 6.62 49.11
N GLN A 12 -8.28 5.45 48.76
CA GLN A 12 -7.45 4.62 49.66
C GLN A 12 -6.21 5.37 50.15
N ILE A 13 -5.46 6.02 49.22
CA ILE A 13 -4.29 6.84 49.58
C ILE A 13 -4.70 7.92 50.60
N PHE A 14 -5.82 8.62 50.40
CA PHE A 14 -6.30 9.64 51.32
C PHE A 14 -6.58 9.06 52.71
N ALA A 15 -7.36 7.98 52.81
CA ALA A 15 -7.70 7.34 54.08
C ALA A 15 -6.47 6.88 54.87
N LEU A 16 -5.48 6.31 54.17
CA LEU A 16 -4.23 5.85 54.81
C LEU A 16 -3.32 7.00 55.24
N LEU A 17 -3.32 8.14 54.52
CA LEU A 17 -2.63 9.35 54.95
C LEU A 17 -3.21 9.93 56.24
N GLN A 18 -4.54 9.89 56.41
CA GLN A 18 -5.22 10.33 57.65
C GLN A 18 -4.81 9.46 58.85
N ARG A 19 -4.51 8.17 58.62
CA ARG A 19 -4.03 7.24 59.65
C ARG A 19 -2.52 7.34 59.88
N ARG A 20 -1.82 8.31 59.27
CA ARG A 20 -0.35 8.48 59.37
C ARG A 20 0.44 7.23 58.98
N THR A 21 -0.12 6.40 58.09
CA THR A 21 0.54 5.20 57.55
C THR A 21 1.80 5.61 56.76
N SER A 22 2.84 4.75 56.78
CA SER A 22 4.08 5.02 56.06
C SER A 22 3.89 5.05 54.56
N ARG A 23 4.62 5.91 53.83
CA ARG A 23 4.51 5.98 52.34
C ARG A 23 4.82 4.67 51.65
N LYS A 24 5.68 3.83 52.21
CA LYS A 24 6.03 2.51 51.67
C LYS A 24 4.80 1.58 51.72
N GLU A 25 4.11 1.58 52.84
CA GLU A 25 2.93 0.77 53.10
C GLU A 25 1.71 1.27 52.29
N ILE A 26 1.51 2.59 52.20
CA ILE A 26 0.47 3.20 51.36
C ILE A 26 0.64 2.78 49.89
N ALA A 27 1.86 2.80 49.37
CA ALA A 27 2.14 2.42 48.00
C ALA A 27 1.84 0.93 47.76
N LEU A 28 2.17 0.08 48.74
CA LEU A 28 1.87 -1.37 48.66
C LEU A 28 0.35 -1.63 48.65
N ILE A 29 -0.39 -1.04 49.58
CA ILE A 29 -1.85 -1.21 49.70
C ILE A 29 -2.59 -0.63 48.47
N ALA A 30 -2.18 0.53 47.97
CA ALA A 30 -2.75 1.15 46.79
C ALA A 30 -2.32 0.49 45.47
N GLY A 31 -1.47 -0.54 45.51
CA GLY A 31 -1.00 -1.27 44.30
C GLY A 31 -0.21 -0.40 43.33
N CYS A 32 0.64 0.50 43.84
CA CYS A 32 1.45 1.40 43.02
C CYS A 32 2.89 1.48 43.53
N SER A 33 3.81 1.97 42.72
CA SER A 33 5.18 2.20 43.19
C SER A 33 5.25 3.42 44.12
N GLN A 34 6.19 3.39 45.06
CA GLN A 34 6.44 4.53 45.97
C GLN A 34 6.74 5.83 45.19
N SER A 35 7.44 5.74 44.06
CA SER A 35 7.71 6.88 43.18
C SER A 35 6.40 7.42 42.53
N THR A 36 5.45 6.56 42.23
CA THR A 36 4.11 6.96 41.72
C THR A 36 3.33 7.70 42.80
N LEU A 37 3.32 7.19 44.02
CA LEU A 37 2.69 7.85 45.16
C LEU A 37 3.31 9.24 45.43
N CYS A 38 4.62 9.34 45.47
CA CYS A 38 5.31 10.61 45.68
C CYS A 38 4.96 11.65 44.60
N ARG A 39 4.93 11.22 43.34
CA ARG A 39 4.52 12.10 42.22
C ARG A 39 3.04 12.51 42.29
N GLU A 40 2.16 11.61 42.70
CA GLU A 40 0.73 11.90 42.92
C GLU A 40 0.54 12.95 44.01
N LEU A 41 1.16 12.76 45.16
CA LEU A 41 1.11 13.72 46.26
C LEU A 41 1.69 15.09 45.90
N LYS A 42 2.87 15.12 45.25
CA LYS A 42 3.51 16.37 44.80
C LYS A 42 2.63 17.14 43.81
N ARG A 43 1.94 16.45 42.91
CA ARG A 43 1.14 17.07 41.83
C ARG A 43 -0.24 17.53 42.28
N ASN A 44 -0.82 16.89 43.27
CA ASN A 44 -2.24 16.99 43.56
C ASN A 44 -2.55 17.48 44.96
N SER A 45 -1.59 17.59 45.88
CA SER A 45 -1.80 18.21 47.19
C SER A 45 -2.12 19.70 47.05
N THR A 46 -2.76 20.26 48.06
CA THR A 46 -2.98 21.72 48.20
C THR A 46 -1.70 22.43 48.50
N PRO A 47 -1.59 23.76 48.32
CA PRO A 47 -0.43 24.55 48.75
C PRO A 47 -0.06 24.37 50.23
N LYS A 48 -1.05 24.07 51.09
CA LYS A 48 -0.84 23.77 52.51
C LYS A 48 -0.42 22.32 52.78
N GLY A 49 -0.11 21.52 51.75
CA GLY A 49 0.35 20.13 51.87
C GLY A 49 -0.78 19.08 52.07
N ASN A 50 -2.03 19.47 52.17
CA ASN A 50 -3.13 18.55 52.38
C ASN A 50 -3.50 17.82 51.06
N TYR A 51 -3.61 16.50 51.09
CA TYR A 51 -4.06 15.69 49.97
C TYR A 51 -5.57 15.40 50.11
N LEU A 52 -6.35 15.90 49.15
CA LEU A 52 -7.80 15.67 49.09
C LEU A 52 -8.09 14.86 47.80
N TRP A 53 -8.51 13.61 47.94
CA TRP A 53 -8.61 12.67 46.83
C TRP A 53 -9.57 13.11 45.70
N GLU A 54 -10.69 13.74 46.05
CA GLU A 54 -11.68 14.26 45.10
C GLU A 54 -11.06 15.36 44.23
N LYS A 55 -10.38 16.34 44.86
CA LYS A 55 -9.67 17.41 44.16
C LYS A 55 -8.51 16.88 43.35
N ALA A 56 -7.79 15.88 43.85
CA ALA A 56 -6.73 15.21 43.14
C ALA A 56 -7.22 14.49 41.89
N HIS A 57 -8.38 13.81 41.99
CA HIS A 57 -9.00 13.14 40.86
C HIS A 57 -9.53 14.15 39.84
N ALA A 58 -10.21 15.20 40.24
CA ALA A 58 -10.68 16.26 39.35
C ALA A 58 -9.53 16.93 38.59
N LYS A 59 -8.43 17.29 39.29
CA LYS A 59 -7.21 17.84 38.64
C LYS A 59 -6.57 16.86 37.65
N ALA A 60 -6.60 15.57 37.94
CA ALA A 60 -6.08 14.54 37.02
C ALA A 60 -6.94 14.41 35.77
N LEU A 61 -8.27 14.43 35.89
CA LEU A 61 -9.21 14.42 34.77
C LEU A 61 -9.10 15.69 33.92
N GLU A 62 -8.97 16.85 34.53
CA GLU A 62 -8.80 18.13 33.82
C GLU A 62 -7.51 18.14 32.98
N ARG A 63 -6.39 17.70 33.56
CA ARG A 63 -5.13 17.55 32.82
C ARG A 63 -5.27 16.58 31.63
N ARG A 64 -6.04 15.51 31.81
CA ARG A 64 -6.33 14.54 30.73
C ARG A 64 -7.16 15.18 29.62
N LYS A 65 -8.16 16.01 29.97
CA LYS A 65 -8.96 16.76 28.99
C LYS A 65 -8.11 17.76 28.20
N ARG A 66 -7.20 18.51 28.87
CA ARG A 66 -6.27 19.46 28.21
C ARG A 66 -5.37 18.75 27.20
N THR A 67 -4.87 17.56 27.51
CA THR A 67 -3.98 16.80 26.59
C THR A 67 -4.74 16.29 25.36
N THR A 68 -6.04 16.04 25.47
CA THR A 68 -6.88 15.62 24.33
C THR A 68 -7.35 16.81 23.48
N SER A 69 -7.59 18.00 24.07
CA SER A 69 -8.07 19.18 23.35
C SER A 69 -7.04 19.76 22.36
N ASN A 70 -5.74 19.63 22.67
CA ASN A 70 -4.65 20.10 21.79
C ASN A 70 -4.46 19.27 20.52
N LYS A 71 -5.29 18.27 20.27
CA LYS A 71 -5.23 17.36 19.10
C LYS A 71 -6.50 17.33 18.27
N LYS A 72 -7.37 18.34 18.39
CA LYS A 72 -8.54 18.43 17.50
C LYS A 72 -8.04 18.73 16.09
N LEU A 73 -8.20 17.72 15.22
CA LEU A 73 -8.04 17.91 13.78
C LEU A 73 -9.09 18.93 13.32
N ASP A 74 -8.65 19.85 12.48
CA ASP A 74 -9.57 20.74 11.79
C ASP A 74 -10.60 19.92 11.00
N SER A 75 -11.85 20.34 11.04
CA SER A 75 -12.96 19.69 10.33
C SER A 75 -12.73 19.64 8.82
N VAL A 76 -12.13 20.69 8.26
CA VAL A 76 -11.74 20.76 6.83
C VAL A 76 -10.71 19.68 6.49
N LEU A 77 -9.71 19.50 7.35
CA LEU A 77 -8.70 18.46 7.15
C LEU A 77 -9.30 17.04 7.26
N VAL A 78 -10.22 16.83 8.22
CA VAL A 78 -10.93 15.55 8.35
C VAL A 78 -11.76 15.26 7.08
N TRP A 79 -12.51 16.24 6.60
CA TRP A 79 -13.27 16.13 5.37
C TRP A 79 -12.36 15.78 4.17
N ARG A 80 -11.24 16.49 4.03
CA ARG A 80 -10.25 16.26 2.98
C ARG A 80 -9.68 14.83 3.03
N ILE A 81 -9.34 14.33 4.22
CA ILE A 81 -8.87 12.95 4.42
C ILE A 81 -9.95 11.95 3.97
N LYS A 82 -11.21 12.18 4.35
CA LYS A 82 -12.34 11.33 3.94
C LYS A 82 -12.47 11.29 2.40
N ARG A 83 -12.41 12.46 1.73
CA ARG A 83 -12.48 12.55 0.26
C ARG A 83 -11.31 11.81 -0.41
N MET A 84 -10.08 11.92 0.09
CA MET A 84 -8.93 11.16 -0.44
C MET A 84 -9.16 9.64 -0.37
N ILE A 85 -9.85 9.15 0.67
CA ILE A 85 -10.17 7.73 0.83
C ILE A 85 -11.32 7.32 -0.09
N ILE A 86 -12.40 8.08 -0.15
CA ILE A 86 -13.60 7.75 -0.93
C ILE A 86 -13.33 7.86 -2.44
N ASP A 87 -12.84 9.00 -2.90
CA ASP A 87 -12.72 9.29 -4.32
C ASP A 87 -11.53 8.58 -4.97
N HIS A 88 -10.39 8.54 -4.26
CA HIS A 88 -9.14 8.00 -4.80
C HIS A 88 -8.77 6.64 -4.24
N GLN A 89 -9.47 6.17 -3.21
CA GLN A 89 -9.21 4.90 -2.52
C GLN A 89 -7.75 4.78 -2.06
N TRP A 90 -7.21 5.89 -1.56
CA TRP A 90 -5.84 5.92 -1.04
C TRP A 90 -5.75 5.23 0.32
N SER A 91 -4.63 4.58 0.57
CA SER A 91 -4.35 4.00 1.88
C SER A 91 -3.99 5.11 2.89
N PRO A 92 -4.13 4.87 4.22
CA PRO A 92 -3.71 5.82 5.23
C PRO A 92 -2.26 6.30 5.08
N GLU A 93 -1.34 5.43 4.63
CA GLU A 93 0.04 5.81 4.35
C GLU A 93 0.15 6.76 3.16
N GLN A 94 -0.64 6.55 2.11
CA GLN A 94 -0.68 7.42 0.93
C GLN A 94 -1.26 8.79 1.28
N VAL A 95 -2.36 8.82 2.04
CA VAL A 95 -2.97 10.07 2.53
C VAL A 95 -1.95 10.87 3.36
N ARG A 96 -1.31 10.22 4.34
CA ARG A 96 -0.26 10.86 5.15
C ARG A 96 0.87 11.41 4.29
N GLY A 97 1.34 10.63 3.31
CA GLY A 97 2.47 11.00 2.47
C GLY A 97 2.20 12.20 1.57
N VAL A 98 0.99 12.29 1.00
CA VAL A 98 0.57 13.45 0.18
C VAL A 98 0.40 14.69 1.04
N LEU A 99 -0.26 14.58 2.19
CA LEU A 99 -0.42 15.70 3.13
C LEU A 99 0.92 16.21 3.64
N ALA A 100 1.89 15.32 3.90
CA ALA A 100 3.24 15.72 4.31
C ALA A 100 3.98 16.54 3.24
N LYS A 101 3.78 16.25 1.95
CA LYS A 101 4.32 17.07 0.84
C LYS A 101 3.76 18.49 0.81
N GLU A 102 2.55 18.67 1.30
CA GLU A 102 1.86 19.97 1.41
C GLU A 102 2.14 20.67 2.75
N GLY A 103 3.07 20.16 3.55
CA GLY A 103 3.41 20.71 4.86
C GLY A 103 2.45 20.33 5.99
N VAL A 104 1.45 19.48 5.72
CA VAL A 104 0.45 19.06 6.72
C VAL A 104 0.91 17.77 7.42
N SER A 105 1.18 17.84 8.72
CA SER A 105 1.63 16.70 9.52
C SER A 105 0.45 15.94 10.14
N VAL A 106 0.19 14.73 9.65
CA VAL A 106 -0.83 13.81 10.19
C VAL A 106 -0.22 12.44 10.40
N SER A 107 -0.52 11.77 11.51
CA SER A 107 -0.06 10.39 11.72
C SER A 107 -0.93 9.39 10.96
N ILE A 108 -0.34 8.26 10.54
CA ILE A 108 -1.10 7.14 9.94
C ILE A 108 -2.19 6.66 10.89
N GLN A 109 -1.90 6.61 12.20
CA GLN A 109 -2.88 6.21 13.22
C GLN A 109 -4.07 7.16 13.29
N THR A 110 -3.84 8.47 13.11
CA THR A 110 -4.92 9.46 13.05
C THR A 110 -5.87 9.17 11.88
N VAL A 111 -5.34 8.84 10.70
CA VAL A 111 -6.17 8.46 9.54
C VAL A 111 -6.96 7.17 9.82
N TYR A 112 -6.35 6.17 10.46
CA TYR A 112 -7.08 4.97 10.91
C TYR A 112 -8.17 5.30 11.94
N ASN A 113 -7.92 6.21 12.86
CA ASN A 113 -8.93 6.62 13.85
C ASN A 113 -10.13 7.29 13.17
N ILE A 114 -9.92 8.11 12.14
CA ILE A 114 -11.01 8.70 11.33
C ILE A 114 -11.83 7.59 10.63
N ILE A 115 -11.16 6.60 10.05
CA ILE A 115 -11.83 5.48 9.38
C ILE A 115 -12.64 4.63 10.38
N ASN A 116 -12.10 4.42 11.58
CA ASN A 116 -12.75 3.60 12.60
C ASN A 116 -13.90 4.32 13.29
N ALA A 117 -13.87 5.67 13.35
CA ALA A 117 -14.93 6.51 13.88
C ALA A 117 -16.08 6.73 12.88
N ASP A 118 -15.96 6.23 11.64
CA ASP A 118 -17.02 6.33 10.64
C ASP A 118 -18.11 5.29 10.89
N GLU A 119 -19.22 5.72 11.45
CA GLU A 119 -20.39 4.88 11.79
C GLU A 119 -21.10 4.35 10.53
N SER A 120 -21.06 5.09 9.41
CA SER A 120 -21.66 4.68 8.14
C SER A 120 -20.97 3.46 7.51
N GLY A 121 -19.73 3.19 7.90
CA GLY A 121 -18.88 2.14 7.33
C GLY A 121 -18.43 2.42 5.89
N GLU A 122 -18.72 3.61 5.34
CA GLU A 122 -18.37 3.98 3.98
C GLU A 122 -16.86 4.00 3.78
N LEU A 123 -16.11 4.63 4.69
CA LEU A 123 -14.65 4.67 4.61
C LEU A 123 -14.02 3.27 4.66
N ARG A 124 -14.60 2.33 5.38
CA ARG A 124 -14.13 0.94 5.44
C ARG A 124 -14.29 0.23 4.11
N ARG A 125 -15.41 0.44 3.38
CA ARG A 125 -15.67 -0.14 2.06
C ARG A 125 -14.67 0.31 1.01
N HIS A 126 -14.16 1.54 1.12
CA HIS A 126 -13.16 2.10 0.22
C HIS A 126 -11.71 1.70 0.56
N ARG A 127 -11.49 0.95 1.65
CA ARG A 127 -10.16 0.43 1.99
C ARG A 127 -9.69 -0.61 0.98
N ARG A 128 -8.38 -0.66 0.78
CA ARG A 128 -7.72 -1.59 -0.15
C ARG A 128 -8.04 -3.08 0.12
N HIS A 129 -8.16 -3.45 1.41
CA HIS A 129 -8.45 -4.81 1.87
C HIS A 129 -9.38 -4.72 3.07
N PRO A 130 -10.70 -4.55 2.89
CA PRO A 130 -11.62 -4.40 4.01
C PRO A 130 -11.66 -5.64 4.90
N ASP A 131 -11.52 -6.84 4.34
CA ASP A 131 -11.70 -8.12 5.05
C ASP A 131 -10.59 -9.14 4.75
N PHE A 132 -9.34 -8.68 4.70
CA PHE A 132 -8.22 -9.56 4.39
C PHE A 132 -7.93 -10.52 5.55
N ARG A 133 -8.42 -11.77 5.45
CA ARG A 133 -7.97 -12.89 6.29
C ARG A 133 -6.86 -13.63 5.57
N ARG A 134 -5.71 -13.80 6.24
CA ARG A 134 -4.63 -14.65 5.74
C ARG A 134 -5.14 -16.09 5.67
N ARG A 135 -5.30 -16.63 4.46
CA ARG A 135 -5.55 -18.06 4.28
C ARG A 135 -4.25 -18.83 4.37
N PRO A 136 -4.23 -20.02 5.01
CA PRO A 136 -3.04 -20.87 4.98
C PRO A 136 -2.71 -21.22 3.53
N LYS A 137 -1.40 -21.29 3.23
CA LYS A 137 -0.93 -21.70 1.90
C LYS A 137 -1.27 -23.19 1.70
N GLY A 138 -2.23 -23.48 0.84
CA GLY A 138 -2.47 -24.86 0.39
C GLY A 138 -1.30 -25.38 -0.44
N LYS A 139 -1.07 -26.71 -0.42
CA LYS A 139 -0.11 -27.37 -1.31
C LYS A 139 -0.54 -27.14 -2.77
N ARG A 140 0.32 -26.50 -3.56
CA ARG A 140 0.09 -26.32 -5.01
C ARG A 140 0.46 -27.60 -5.73
N LYS A 141 -0.40 -28.06 -6.63
CA LYS A 141 -0.06 -29.17 -7.55
C LYS A 141 1.00 -28.67 -8.52
N PRO A 142 2.04 -29.47 -8.83
CA PRO A 142 3.00 -29.13 -9.85
C PRO A 142 2.31 -29.04 -11.21
N THR A 143 2.47 -27.91 -11.88
CA THR A 143 2.06 -27.74 -13.29
C THR A 143 3.17 -28.21 -14.20
N LYS A 144 2.84 -28.88 -15.30
CA LYS A 144 3.82 -29.28 -16.33
C LYS A 144 4.54 -28.05 -16.85
N ALA A 145 5.86 -28.09 -16.87
CA ALA A 145 6.68 -27.03 -17.46
C ALA A 145 6.36 -26.94 -18.95
N THR A 146 5.97 -25.75 -19.42
CA THR A 146 5.79 -25.50 -20.87
C THR A 146 7.15 -25.27 -21.49
N ASN A 147 7.49 -26.04 -22.50
CA ASN A 147 8.71 -25.81 -23.27
C ASN A 147 8.47 -24.69 -24.29
N ILE A 148 9.01 -23.50 -24.05
CA ILE A 148 8.97 -22.36 -24.97
C ILE A 148 10.27 -22.34 -25.73
N PRO A 149 10.26 -22.50 -27.08
CA PRO A 149 11.48 -22.47 -27.88
C PRO A 149 12.19 -21.13 -27.81
N ASN A 150 13.50 -21.12 -27.84
CA ASN A 150 14.35 -19.92 -27.91
C ASN A 150 14.10 -18.89 -26.79
N ARG A 151 13.68 -19.35 -25.62
CA ARG A 151 13.48 -18.46 -24.46
C ARG A 151 14.83 -18.00 -23.90
N THR A 152 14.94 -16.74 -23.54
CA THR A 152 16.07 -16.20 -22.77
C THR A 152 15.80 -16.31 -21.27
N SER A 153 16.73 -16.89 -20.53
CA SER A 153 16.58 -17.05 -19.07
C SER A 153 16.63 -15.71 -18.35
N ILE A 154 15.92 -15.61 -17.22
CA ILE A 154 16.03 -14.43 -16.34
C ILE A 154 17.44 -14.25 -15.77
N HIS A 155 18.25 -15.32 -15.72
CA HIS A 155 19.63 -15.26 -15.25
C HIS A 155 20.55 -14.52 -16.23
N ASP A 156 20.15 -14.42 -17.50
CA ASP A 156 20.86 -13.66 -18.53
C ASP A 156 20.44 -12.20 -18.59
N ARG A 157 19.49 -11.81 -17.72
CA ARG A 157 18.99 -10.42 -17.67
C ARG A 157 20.07 -9.51 -17.08
N PRO A 158 20.35 -8.34 -17.71
CA PRO A 158 21.35 -7.40 -17.21
C PRO A 158 21.09 -6.97 -15.75
N ALA A 159 22.17 -6.82 -14.98
CA ALA A 159 22.09 -6.43 -13.57
C ALA A 159 21.40 -5.06 -13.36
N GLU A 160 21.53 -4.16 -14.34
CA GLU A 160 20.89 -2.84 -14.35
C GLU A 160 19.36 -2.91 -14.39
N ALA A 161 18.80 -4.04 -14.83
CA ALA A 161 17.36 -4.30 -14.83
C ALA A 161 16.86 -4.67 -13.42
N ASP A 162 17.33 -3.96 -12.39
CA ASP A 162 17.02 -4.15 -10.97
C ASP A 162 15.73 -3.43 -10.51
N GLY A 163 15.05 -2.72 -11.43
CA GLY A 163 13.84 -1.92 -11.14
C GLY A 163 14.13 -0.46 -10.78
N LYS A 164 15.40 -0.01 -10.94
CA LYS A 164 15.80 1.39 -10.84
C LYS A 164 16.01 2.02 -12.21
N ARG A 165 16.31 1.22 -13.24
CA ARG A 165 16.43 1.65 -14.62
C ARG A 165 15.06 1.80 -15.26
N PHE A 166 14.83 2.91 -15.99
CA PHE A 166 13.63 3.13 -16.79
C PHE A 166 13.63 2.29 -18.07
N GLY A 167 12.47 1.77 -18.45
CA GLY A 167 12.28 0.98 -19.64
C GLY A 167 12.30 -0.53 -19.42
N ASP A 168 12.45 -1.01 -18.18
CA ASP A 168 12.33 -2.41 -17.84
C ASP A 168 10.90 -2.75 -17.43
N PHE A 169 10.23 -3.65 -18.16
CA PHE A 169 8.84 -4.03 -17.94
C PHE A 169 8.71 -5.43 -17.35
N GLU A 170 7.68 -5.63 -16.53
CA GLU A 170 7.15 -6.93 -16.19
C GLU A 170 5.82 -7.16 -16.91
N MET A 171 5.64 -8.33 -17.50
CA MET A 171 4.44 -8.74 -18.22
C MET A 171 3.79 -9.92 -17.53
N ASP A 172 2.48 -9.87 -17.35
CA ASP A 172 1.69 -10.94 -16.75
C ASP A 172 0.29 -10.99 -17.35
N LEU A 173 -0.41 -12.10 -17.14
CA LEU A 173 -1.75 -12.30 -17.63
C LEU A 173 -2.68 -12.62 -16.46
N ILE A 174 -3.74 -11.87 -16.29
CA ILE A 174 -4.82 -12.25 -15.40
C ILE A 174 -5.94 -12.90 -16.19
N VAL A 175 -6.39 -14.08 -15.72
CA VAL A 175 -7.37 -14.90 -16.41
C VAL A 175 -8.54 -15.18 -15.47
N ASP A 176 -9.74 -15.23 -16.02
CA ASP A 176 -10.96 -15.66 -15.32
C ASP A 176 -11.22 -17.18 -15.49
N ALA A 177 -12.30 -17.66 -14.90
CA ALA A 177 -12.70 -19.07 -14.99
C ALA A 177 -13.22 -19.47 -16.40
N HIS A 178 -13.57 -18.50 -17.24
CA HIS A 178 -14.11 -18.69 -18.59
C HIS A 178 -13.04 -18.59 -19.68
N GLY A 179 -11.78 -18.35 -19.30
CA GLY A 179 -10.68 -18.23 -20.25
C GLY A 179 -10.48 -16.84 -20.85
N HIS A 180 -11.27 -15.83 -20.41
CA HIS A 180 -11.01 -14.45 -20.78
C HIS A 180 -9.77 -13.93 -20.06
N ALA A 181 -9.02 -13.10 -20.74
CA ALA A 181 -7.73 -12.65 -20.25
C ALA A 181 -7.53 -11.14 -20.37
N ILE A 182 -6.82 -10.57 -19.42
CA ILE A 182 -6.37 -9.17 -19.42
C ILE A 182 -4.85 -9.19 -19.33
N ILE A 183 -4.19 -8.59 -20.33
CA ILE A 183 -2.74 -8.39 -20.30
C ILE A 183 -2.41 -7.24 -19.33
N VAL A 184 -1.36 -7.44 -18.54
CA VAL A 184 -0.84 -6.49 -17.57
C VAL A 184 0.62 -6.22 -17.89
N LEU A 185 0.96 -4.99 -18.23
CA LEU A 185 2.32 -4.52 -18.47
C LEU A 185 2.65 -3.48 -17.41
N LEU A 186 3.72 -3.68 -16.69
CA LEU A 186 4.16 -2.80 -15.60
C LEU A 186 5.60 -2.34 -15.82
N GLU A 187 5.81 -1.05 -16.00
CA GLU A 187 7.15 -0.48 -15.97
C GLU A 187 7.70 -0.50 -14.53
N ARG A 188 8.91 -1.05 -14.34
CA ARG A 188 9.40 -1.45 -13.01
C ARG A 188 9.87 -0.28 -12.17
N MET A 189 10.48 0.74 -12.76
CA MET A 189 11.02 1.90 -12.04
C MET A 189 9.88 2.76 -11.49
N THR A 190 8.96 3.17 -12.34
CA THR A 190 7.87 4.10 -11.98
C THR A 190 6.64 3.39 -11.44
N GLY A 191 6.47 2.10 -11.79
CA GLY A 191 5.26 1.33 -11.52
C GLY A 191 4.08 1.75 -12.41
N PHE A 192 4.36 2.33 -13.58
CA PHE A 192 3.34 2.67 -14.57
C PHE A 192 2.71 1.41 -15.15
N LEU A 193 1.41 1.35 -15.08
CA LEU A 193 0.60 0.20 -15.44
C LEU A 193 -0.14 0.43 -16.76
N MET A 194 -0.03 -0.52 -17.68
CA MET A 194 -0.89 -0.63 -18.85
C MET A 194 -1.68 -1.93 -18.78
N MET A 195 -2.96 -1.88 -19.12
CA MET A 195 -3.85 -3.04 -19.11
C MET A 195 -4.78 -3.00 -20.30
N GLU A 196 -5.04 -4.18 -20.85
CA GLU A 196 -6.01 -4.34 -21.92
C GLU A 196 -6.64 -5.74 -21.90
N LYS A 197 -7.94 -5.83 -22.21
CA LYS A 197 -8.63 -7.11 -22.37
C LYS A 197 -8.25 -7.75 -23.72
N LEU A 198 -7.91 -9.03 -23.68
CA LEU A 198 -7.52 -9.77 -24.89
C LEU A 198 -8.75 -10.37 -25.54
N PRO A 199 -9.05 -10.03 -26.82
CA PRO A 199 -10.26 -10.51 -27.50
C PRO A 199 -10.24 -12.02 -27.76
N TYR A 200 -9.06 -12.64 -27.81
CA TYR A 200 -8.90 -14.07 -28.10
C TYR A 200 -8.33 -14.86 -26.91
N GLY A 201 -8.52 -14.35 -25.68
CA GLY A 201 -8.03 -15.00 -24.45
C GLY A 201 -6.50 -15.18 -24.43
N LYS A 202 -6.03 -16.38 -24.05
CA LYS A 202 -4.59 -16.68 -23.86
C LYS A 202 -3.83 -17.04 -25.13
N ARG A 203 -4.33 -16.80 -26.32
CA ARG A 203 -3.65 -17.18 -27.56
C ARG A 203 -2.38 -16.34 -27.78
N ALA A 204 -1.23 -17.02 -27.99
CA ALA A 204 0.09 -16.37 -28.03
C ALA A 204 0.24 -15.32 -29.14
N LYS A 205 -0.12 -15.65 -30.38
CA LYS A 205 0.01 -14.70 -31.52
C LYS A 205 -0.87 -13.45 -31.40
N PRO A 206 -2.18 -13.52 -31.03
CA PRO A 206 -2.95 -12.32 -30.76
C PRO A 206 -2.43 -11.50 -29.58
N LEU A 207 -1.93 -12.18 -28.54
CA LEU A 207 -1.32 -11.51 -27.37
C LEU A 207 -0.09 -10.72 -27.80
N SER A 208 0.84 -11.31 -28.57
CA SER A 208 2.06 -10.62 -29.03
C SER A 208 1.73 -9.36 -29.82
N LYS A 209 0.75 -9.41 -30.75
CA LYS A 209 0.26 -8.24 -31.49
C LYS A 209 -0.29 -7.15 -30.57
N THR A 210 -1.04 -7.53 -29.53
CA THR A 210 -1.58 -6.57 -28.54
C THR A 210 -0.43 -5.91 -27.76
N VAL A 211 0.55 -6.68 -27.28
CA VAL A 211 1.71 -6.16 -26.55
C VAL A 211 2.51 -5.17 -27.42
N VAL A 212 2.80 -5.56 -28.68
CA VAL A 212 3.49 -4.67 -29.63
C VAL A 212 2.72 -3.36 -29.78
N ARG A 213 1.43 -3.42 -30.05
CA ARG A 213 0.60 -2.22 -30.22
C ARG A 213 0.60 -1.33 -28.96
N MET A 214 0.49 -1.91 -27.76
CA MET A 214 0.50 -1.17 -26.49
C MET A 214 1.84 -0.48 -26.21
N LEU A 215 2.96 -1.11 -26.58
CA LEU A 215 4.31 -0.62 -26.30
C LEU A 215 4.92 0.19 -27.45
N TYR A 216 4.30 0.19 -28.63
CA TYR A 216 4.88 0.78 -29.86
C TYR A 216 5.27 2.25 -29.70
N ALA A 217 4.42 3.05 -29.08
CA ALA A 217 4.70 4.47 -28.83
C ALA A 217 5.90 4.70 -27.88
N TYR A 218 6.25 3.71 -27.08
CA TYR A 218 7.31 3.78 -26.08
C TYR A 218 8.57 2.98 -26.45
N ARG A 219 8.61 2.37 -27.65
CA ARG A 219 9.66 1.42 -28.05
C ARG A 219 11.09 1.97 -27.95
N LYS A 220 11.29 3.29 -28.12
CA LYS A 220 12.59 3.95 -27.92
C LYS A 220 13.15 3.80 -26.51
N TYR A 221 12.29 3.64 -25.52
CA TYR A 221 12.64 3.63 -24.10
C TYR A 221 12.68 2.22 -23.52
N LEU A 222 12.19 1.23 -24.28
CA LEU A 222 12.14 -0.16 -23.84
C LEU A 222 13.55 -0.75 -23.79
N LYS A 223 13.83 -1.47 -22.70
CA LYS A 223 15.10 -2.20 -22.51
C LYS A 223 14.84 -3.69 -22.37
N THR A 224 14.02 -4.10 -21.40
CA THR A 224 13.71 -5.50 -21.15
C THR A 224 12.23 -5.72 -20.87
N ILE A 225 11.72 -6.92 -21.15
CA ILE A 225 10.41 -7.39 -20.72
C ILE A 225 10.63 -8.69 -19.96
N THR A 226 10.12 -8.82 -18.75
CA THR A 226 10.20 -10.06 -17.96
C THR A 226 8.82 -10.69 -17.81
N THR A 227 8.71 -11.99 -18.11
CA THR A 227 7.46 -12.75 -18.03
C THR A 227 7.66 -14.10 -17.34
N ASP A 228 6.58 -14.90 -17.12
CA ASP A 228 6.70 -16.30 -16.69
C ASP A 228 6.75 -17.26 -17.89
N ASN A 229 6.79 -18.57 -17.57
CA ASN A 229 6.84 -19.63 -18.58
C ASN A 229 5.44 -20.06 -19.06
N GLY A 230 4.46 -19.13 -19.11
CA GLY A 230 3.14 -19.43 -19.66
C GLY A 230 3.19 -19.67 -21.17
N SER A 231 2.44 -20.65 -21.67
CA SER A 231 2.35 -20.93 -23.12
C SER A 231 1.81 -19.75 -23.93
N GLU A 232 1.11 -18.86 -23.30
CA GLU A 232 0.62 -17.59 -23.85
C GLU A 232 1.73 -16.64 -24.29
N PHE A 233 2.95 -16.81 -23.78
CA PHE A 233 4.12 -16.01 -24.16
C PHE A 233 5.04 -16.71 -25.17
N ALA A 234 4.60 -17.83 -25.76
CA ALA A 234 5.40 -18.57 -26.73
C ALA A 234 5.73 -17.75 -28.00
N ALA A 235 4.92 -16.74 -28.34
CA ALA A 235 5.18 -15.83 -29.47
C ALA A 235 6.02 -14.58 -29.05
N HIS A 236 6.93 -14.73 -28.09
CA HIS A 236 7.77 -13.63 -27.58
C HIS A 236 8.72 -13.05 -28.64
N LEU A 237 9.16 -13.85 -29.60
CA LEU A 237 9.99 -13.37 -30.72
C LEU A 237 9.21 -12.38 -31.61
N ASP A 238 7.90 -12.56 -31.78
CA ASP A 238 7.06 -11.59 -32.49
C ASP A 238 7.01 -10.24 -31.75
N ILE A 239 7.07 -10.26 -30.42
CA ILE A 239 7.12 -9.04 -29.60
C ILE A 239 8.45 -8.30 -29.87
N THR A 240 9.58 -9.00 -29.76
CA THR A 240 10.91 -8.45 -30.03
C THR A 240 10.97 -7.87 -31.46
N ALA A 241 10.55 -8.65 -32.47
CA ALA A 241 10.56 -8.21 -33.87
C ALA A 241 9.65 -6.99 -34.10
N GLY A 242 8.45 -6.98 -33.52
CA GLY A 242 7.49 -5.87 -33.68
C GLY A 242 7.88 -4.57 -32.97
N LEU A 243 8.77 -4.64 -31.98
CA LEU A 243 9.26 -3.46 -31.24
C LEU A 243 10.64 -2.99 -31.71
N ARG A 244 11.27 -3.70 -32.65
CA ARG A 244 12.58 -3.38 -33.18
C ARG A 244 12.66 -1.98 -33.78
N ILE A 245 13.75 -1.28 -33.52
CA ILE A 245 14.11 -0.01 -34.14
C ILE A 245 15.50 -0.15 -34.75
N LYS A 246 15.63 0.16 -36.05
CA LYS A 246 16.92 0.13 -36.73
C LYS A 246 17.91 1.08 -36.02
N GLY A 247 19.07 0.56 -35.66
CA GLY A 247 20.14 1.32 -34.99
C GLY A 247 20.04 1.39 -33.46
N LEU A 248 19.08 0.69 -32.84
CA LEU A 248 19.01 0.51 -31.39
C LEU A 248 19.05 -0.97 -31.04
N ASP A 249 19.45 -1.27 -29.79
CA ASP A 249 19.41 -2.61 -29.24
C ASP A 249 18.00 -3.19 -29.23
N ASP A 250 17.86 -4.46 -29.55
CA ASP A 250 16.58 -5.15 -29.53
C ASP A 250 16.08 -5.34 -28.10
N VAL A 251 14.76 -5.14 -27.91
CA VAL A 251 14.09 -5.45 -26.64
C VAL A 251 14.10 -6.96 -26.41
N THR A 252 14.74 -7.41 -25.34
CA THR A 252 14.80 -8.83 -24.98
C THR A 252 13.69 -9.21 -24.00
N VAL A 253 13.02 -10.35 -24.27
CA VAL A 253 12.02 -10.93 -23.37
C VAL A 253 12.67 -12.01 -22.52
N TYR A 254 12.72 -11.80 -21.22
CA TYR A 254 13.30 -12.72 -20.23
C TYR A 254 12.20 -13.52 -19.54
N PHE A 255 12.48 -14.80 -19.32
CA PHE A 255 11.55 -15.73 -18.67
C PHE A 255 11.98 -16.05 -17.25
N ALA A 256 11.13 -15.78 -16.30
CA ALA A 256 11.33 -16.12 -14.90
C ALA A 256 11.36 -17.64 -14.69
N ASP A 257 12.03 -18.10 -13.65
CA ASP A 257 12.04 -19.51 -13.28
C ASP A 257 10.67 -19.98 -12.83
N SER A 258 10.41 -21.26 -13.05
CA SER A 258 9.17 -21.89 -12.57
C SER A 258 9.10 -21.79 -11.05
N TYR A 259 7.93 -21.39 -10.52
CA TYR A 259 7.66 -21.19 -9.10
C TYR A 259 8.43 -20.05 -8.41
N CYS A 260 9.19 -19.26 -9.13
CA CYS A 260 9.97 -18.13 -8.63
C CYS A 260 9.21 -16.79 -8.78
N SER A 261 8.03 -16.70 -8.19
CA SER A 261 7.16 -15.51 -8.32
C SER A 261 7.80 -14.21 -7.84
N TRP A 262 8.81 -14.28 -6.96
CA TRP A 262 9.56 -13.11 -6.51
C TRP A 262 10.38 -12.44 -7.61
N GLN A 263 10.73 -13.16 -8.67
CA GLN A 263 11.44 -12.63 -9.85
C GLN A 263 10.56 -11.66 -10.66
N LYS A 264 9.22 -11.72 -10.48
CA LYS A 264 8.21 -10.81 -11.02
C LYS A 264 7.40 -10.12 -9.89
N GLY A 265 8.06 -9.73 -8.83
CA GLY A 265 7.40 -9.21 -7.63
C GLY A 265 6.62 -7.90 -7.85
N ALA A 266 7.01 -7.09 -8.82
CA ALA A 266 6.36 -5.80 -9.08
C ALA A 266 4.97 -6.02 -9.70
N VAL A 267 4.85 -6.87 -10.75
CA VAL A 267 3.55 -7.17 -11.37
C VAL A 267 2.65 -8.00 -10.45
N GLU A 268 3.21 -8.90 -9.61
CA GLU A 268 2.40 -9.57 -8.58
C GLU A 268 1.74 -8.59 -7.60
N ASN A 269 2.49 -7.58 -7.18
CA ASN A 269 1.97 -6.56 -6.27
C ASN A 269 0.88 -5.70 -6.92
N ILE A 270 1.04 -5.33 -8.20
CA ILE A 270 0.02 -4.57 -8.90
C ILE A 270 -1.22 -5.43 -9.17
N ASN A 271 -1.07 -6.73 -9.45
CA ASN A 271 -2.19 -7.65 -9.62
C ASN A 271 -3.06 -7.73 -8.36
N LYS A 272 -2.47 -7.67 -7.15
CA LYS A 272 -3.23 -7.57 -5.89
C LYS A 272 -4.07 -6.28 -5.83
N LEU A 273 -3.60 -5.18 -6.41
CA LEU A 273 -4.36 -3.92 -6.49
C LEU A 273 -5.45 -3.98 -7.55
N ILE A 274 -5.17 -4.58 -8.69
CA ILE A 274 -6.16 -4.79 -9.75
C ILE A 274 -7.34 -5.62 -9.22
N ARG A 275 -7.06 -6.62 -8.36
CA ARG A 275 -8.09 -7.47 -7.74
C ARG A 275 -9.04 -6.74 -6.78
N GLN A 276 -8.75 -5.50 -6.39
CA GLN A 276 -9.71 -4.62 -5.71
C GLN A 276 -10.87 -4.23 -6.63
N TYR A 277 -10.62 -4.11 -7.93
CA TYR A 277 -11.58 -3.67 -8.96
C TYR A 277 -12.12 -4.81 -9.80
N ILE A 278 -11.29 -5.82 -10.04
CA ILE A 278 -11.58 -7.00 -10.86
C ILE A 278 -11.35 -8.23 -9.99
N PRO A 279 -12.33 -8.68 -9.20
CA PRO A 279 -12.21 -9.81 -8.29
C PRO A 279 -11.83 -11.12 -9.00
N LYS A 280 -11.20 -12.07 -8.28
CA LYS A 280 -10.71 -13.34 -8.88
C LYS A 280 -11.80 -14.22 -9.52
N LYS A 281 -13.00 -14.16 -9.06
CA LYS A 281 -14.11 -15.03 -9.53
C LYS A 281 -15.10 -14.32 -10.44
N SER A 282 -14.82 -13.06 -10.82
CA SER A 282 -15.68 -12.32 -11.74
C SER A 282 -15.47 -12.78 -13.17
N ASN A 283 -16.51 -12.70 -13.98
CA ASN A 283 -16.43 -12.87 -15.43
C ASN A 283 -15.87 -11.58 -16.05
N PHE A 284 -14.81 -11.68 -16.85
CA PHE A 284 -14.19 -10.49 -17.43
C PHE A 284 -15.01 -9.86 -18.56
N ASN A 285 -16.02 -10.57 -19.07
CA ASN A 285 -16.97 -9.98 -20.02
C ASN A 285 -17.89 -8.93 -19.38
N ASP A 286 -18.08 -8.99 -18.05
CA ASP A 286 -18.87 -8.00 -17.32
C ASP A 286 -18.18 -6.62 -17.25
N PHE A 287 -16.87 -6.57 -17.56
CA PHE A 287 -16.09 -5.34 -17.57
C PHE A 287 -15.84 -4.86 -19.00
N THR A 288 -16.22 -3.63 -19.27
CA THR A 288 -15.92 -2.97 -20.56
C THR A 288 -14.42 -2.65 -20.66
N ASP A 289 -13.92 -2.48 -21.88
CA ASP A 289 -12.55 -2.05 -22.12
C ASP A 289 -12.26 -0.68 -21.48
N LEU A 290 -13.27 0.20 -21.51
CA LEU A 290 -13.20 1.51 -20.85
C LEU A 290 -13.05 1.37 -19.34
N TYR A 291 -13.78 0.43 -18.71
CA TYR A 291 -13.64 0.17 -17.28
C TYR A 291 -12.21 -0.29 -16.93
N ILE A 292 -11.65 -1.23 -17.71
CA ILE A 292 -10.29 -1.74 -17.50
C ILE A 292 -9.26 -0.61 -17.65
N LYS A 293 -9.37 0.24 -18.67
CA LYS A 293 -8.53 1.43 -18.85
C LYS A 293 -8.66 2.42 -17.68
N ASN A 294 -9.87 2.61 -17.16
CA ASN A 294 -10.11 3.46 -16.00
C ASN A 294 -9.50 2.90 -14.71
N VAL A 295 -9.52 1.57 -14.52
CA VAL A 295 -8.80 0.92 -13.40
C VAL A 295 -7.30 1.20 -13.50
N ALA A 296 -6.68 1.00 -14.66
CA ALA A 296 -5.27 1.33 -14.89
C ALA A 296 -4.98 2.80 -14.59
N LYS A 297 -5.83 3.73 -15.09
CA LYS A 297 -5.72 5.17 -14.82
C LYS A 297 -5.77 5.48 -13.32
N LYS A 298 -6.73 4.93 -12.58
CA LYS A 298 -6.84 5.09 -11.12
C LYS A 298 -5.58 4.60 -10.40
N LEU A 299 -5.05 3.43 -10.79
CA LEU A 299 -3.85 2.87 -10.19
C LEU A 299 -2.59 3.67 -10.52
N ASN A 300 -2.51 4.25 -11.71
CA ASN A 300 -1.42 5.12 -12.15
C ASN A 300 -1.43 6.52 -11.49
N LEU A 301 -2.57 6.95 -10.97
CA LEU A 301 -2.69 8.21 -10.21
C LEU A 301 -2.50 8.02 -8.70
N ARG A 302 -2.38 6.77 -8.22
CA ARG A 302 -2.13 6.53 -6.79
C ARG A 302 -0.72 6.90 -6.38
N PRO A 303 -0.54 7.69 -5.32
CA PRO A 303 0.78 8.00 -4.76
C PRO A 303 1.54 6.74 -4.37
N ARG A 304 2.84 6.70 -4.61
CA ARG A 304 3.71 5.57 -4.26
C ARG A 304 4.83 6.01 -3.34
N LYS A 305 5.00 5.31 -2.21
CA LYS A 305 6.08 5.60 -1.26
C LYS A 305 7.46 5.57 -1.93
N LYS A 306 7.73 4.57 -2.79
CA LYS A 306 8.98 4.45 -3.55
C LYS A 306 9.26 5.63 -4.48
N LEU A 307 8.23 6.40 -4.85
CA LEU A 307 8.31 7.60 -5.68
C LEU A 307 8.21 8.89 -4.84
N GLY A 308 8.51 8.82 -3.53
CA GLY A 308 8.35 9.95 -2.64
C GLY A 308 6.90 10.48 -2.60
N PHE A 309 5.91 9.61 -2.72
CA PHE A 309 4.48 9.93 -2.84
C PHE A 309 4.09 10.74 -4.08
N SER A 310 4.92 10.73 -5.12
CA SER A 310 4.48 11.02 -6.49
C SER A 310 3.69 9.82 -7.04
N ASN A 311 3.08 9.96 -8.22
CA ASN A 311 2.29 8.90 -8.83
C ASN A 311 2.98 8.32 -10.09
N PRO A 312 2.71 7.04 -10.42
CA PRO A 312 3.32 6.36 -11.56
C PRO A 312 3.21 7.11 -12.89
N LYS A 313 2.03 7.72 -13.18
CA LYS A 313 1.82 8.45 -14.43
C LYS A 313 2.78 9.65 -14.56
N THR A 314 2.84 10.48 -13.54
CA THR A 314 3.71 11.66 -13.54
C THR A 314 5.18 11.27 -13.69
N GLU A 315 5.63 10.26 -12.94
CA GLU A 315 7.03 9.84 -13.01
C GLU A 315 7.38 9.18 -14.36
N PHE A 316 6.47 8.38 -14.92
CA PHE A 316 6.69 7.75 -16.24
C PHE A 316 6.87 8.80 -17.34
N PHE A 317 5.95 9.77 -17.44
CA PHE A 317 6.06 10.81 -18.48
C PHE A 317 7.20 11.80 -18.22
N LYS A 318 7.59 12.01 -16.95
CA LYS A 318 8.79 12.77 -16.60
C LYS A 318 10.06 12.08 -17.14
N GLN A 319 10.17 10.75 -17.00
CA GLN A 319 11.30 10.02 -17.58
C GLN A 319 11.34 10.15 -19.10
N ILE A 320 10.20 10.01 -19.78
CA ILE A 320 10.12 10.19 -21.25
C ILE A 320 10.60 11.59 -21.65
N ALA A 321 10.14 12.63 -20.94
CA ALA A 321 10.55 14.01 -21.21
C ALA A 321 12.07 14.20 -21.01
N ASN A 322 12.63 13.63 -19.94
CA ASN A 322 14.09 13.69 -19.70
C ASN A 322 14.90 13.05 -20.82
N PHE A 323 14.43 11.89 -21.35
CA PHE A 323 15.09 11.25 -22.48
C PHE A 323 15.00 12.10 -23.77
N ALA A 324 13.85 12.77 -23.99
CA ALA A 324 13.69 13.64 -25.16
C ALA A 324 14.57 14.92 -25.11
N LEU A 325 14.96 15.34 -23.90
CA LEU A 325 15.84 16.50 -23.71
C LEU A 325 17.34 16.09 -23.79
N ALA A 326 17.65 14.81 -23.60
CA ALA A 326 19.02 14.29 -23.63
C ALA A 326 19.44 13.71 -24.99
N SER A 327 18.50 13.58 -25.93
CA SER A 327 18.69 13.16 -27.33
C SER A 327 18.66 14.33 -28.28
#